data_9d00d2da22c89fddcb3f615c177ff223
#
_entry.id   9d00d2da22c89fddcb3f615c177ff223
#
_cell.length_a   1.000
_cell.length_b   1.000
_cell.length_c   1.000
_cell.angle_alpha   90.00
_cell.angle_beta   90.00
_cell.angle_gamma   90.00
#
_symmetry.space_group_name_H-M   'P 1'
#
loop_
_entity.id
_entity.type
_entity.pdbx_description
1 polymer ?
#
loop_
_entity_poly.entity_id
_entity_poly.type
_entity_poly.pdbx_seq_one_letter_code
_entity_poly.pdbx_strand_id
1 'polypeptide(L)'
;MELNSQRVRALAPENDPLKIGMGWKVEDLDKPQIMVESTFGDSHPGSAHLDRFVNEAMRGIADAGGKGARYFTTDICDGIAQGHDGINYSLAHRDMIANMIEIHGNSTGFDGGVFIASCDKSVPACLMGLARLDMPSIVVTGGVMDAGPDLLTLEQIGAYSAMCQRGEITEEKLTYYKHNACPSCGACSFMGTASTMQIMAEALGLMLPGSALMPATCEDLKEMAYKAGLQVMELARKGLKVSDIVTMKSFENAIMVHAAISGSTNSLLHIPAIAHELGLEIDADTFDRMHRGAHYLLDIRPAGKWPAQFFYYAGGVPAVMEEIKSMLHLDVMTVTGKTLGENLEELKAGGFYDKCDGYLKKWGLKRTDVIRTFEEPIGIDGTVAILRGNLAPEGSVVKHSAVPEEMFKAVLKAKPFDCKADAIEAVISRKIQPGDAVFIRYEGPKGSGMPEMFYTTEAISSDPELGKTIALITDGRFSGASKGPAIGHVSPEAADGGPIALVEEDDLIRIDIPERVLEIIGVKGEELPKEEVERILAERRKAWKPREAKYKKGVLKIYSEHAVSPMKGGYMV
;
A
#
# COMPACT_ATOMS: atom_id res chain seq x y z
N MET A 1 -19.78 -31.06 -0.58
CA MET A 1 -20.14 -29.90 0.25
C MET A 1 -21.37 -29.25 -0.36
N GLU A 2 -22.35 -28.85 0.43
CA GLU A 2 -23.52 -28.12 -0.08
C GLU A 2 -23.09 -26.71 -0.49
N LEU A 3 -23.44 -26.29 -1.71
CA LEU A 3 -23.12 -24.96 -2.22
C LEU A 3 -23.96 -23.90 -1.51
N ASN A 4 -23.35 -22.80 -1.07
CA ASN A 4 -24.06 -21.69 -0.41
C ASN A 4 -25.13 -21.08 -1.33
N SER A 5 -24.82 -20.97 -2.61
CA SER A 5 -25.77 -20.48 -3.64
C SER A 5 -27.04 -21.33 -3.72
N GLN A 6 -26.92 -22.67 -3.60
CA GLN A 6 -28.07 -23.57 -3.63
C GLN A 6 -28.87 -23.53 -2.32
N ARG A 7 -28.17 -23.39 -1.18
CA ARG A 7 -28.83 -23.20 0.12
C ARG A 7 -29.67 -21.92 0.14
N VAL A 8 -29.12 -20.79 -0.32
CA VAL A 8 -29.84 -19.51 -0.38
C VAL A 8 -31.01 -19.58 -1.37
N ARG A 9 -30.83 -20.24 -2.51
CA ARG A 9 -31.88 -20.47 -3.50
C ARG A 9 -33.04 -21.29 -2.91
N ALA A 10 -32.77 -22.30 -2.11
CA ALA A 10 -33.80 -23.08 -1.44
C ALA A 10 -34.59 -22.29 -0.40
N LEU A 11 -33.96 -21.28 0.23
CA LEU A 11 -34.61 -20.40 1.21
C LEU A 11 -35.47 -19.30 0.55
N ALA A 12 -35.12 -18.88 -0.67
CA ALA A 12 -35.74 -17.76 -1.36
C ALA A 12 -36.07 -18.17 -2.81
N PRO A 13 -37.25 -18.75 -3.08
CA PRO A 13 -37.63 -19.25 -4.42
C PRO A 13 -37.70 -18.12 -5.48
N GLU A 14 -37.79 -16.86 -5.07
CA GLU A 14 -37.72 -15.69 -5.95
C GLU A 14 -36.37 -15.52 -6.62
N ASN A 15 -35.31 -16.18 -6.15
CA ASN A 15 -33.98 -16.14 -6.77
C ASN A 15 -34.04 -16.62 -8.24
N ASP A 16 -34.75 -17.69 -8.53
CA ASP A 16 -34.80 -18.27 -9.86
C ASP A 16 -35.37 -17.31 -10.92
N PRO A 17 -36.60 -16.78 -10.76
CA PRO A 17 -37.14 -15.85 -11.75
C PRO A 17 -36.34 -14.54 -11.86
N LEU A 18 -35.75 -14.05 -10.76
CA LEU A 18 -34.91 -12.85 -10.79
C LEU A 18 -33.62 -13.08 -11.59
N LYS A 19 -32.96 -14.23 -11.40
CA LYS A 19 -31.76 -14.59 -12.17
C LYS A 19 -32.07 -14.85 -13.64
N ILE A 20 -33.18 -15.50 -13.97
CA ILE A 20 -33.65 -15.66 -15.35
C ILE A 20 -33.97 -14.28 -15.96
N GLY A 21 -34.59 -13.37 -15.22
CA GLY A 21 -34.88 -12.00 -15.66
C GLY A 21 -33.63 -11.17 -16.01
N MET A 22 -32.47 -11.44 -15.41
CA MET A 22 -31.21 -10.82 -15.78
C MET A 22 -30.44 -11.58 -16.88
N GLY A 23 -31.05 -12.58 -17.53
CA GLY A 23 -30.52 -13.29 -18.69
C GLY A 23 -29.76 -14.59 -18.36
N TRP A 24 -29.89 -15.14 -17.13
CA TRP A 24 -29.39 -16.47 -16.86
C TRP A 24 -30.31 -17.53 -17.48
N LYS A 25 -29.72 -18.64 -17.91
CA LYS A 25 -30.46 -19.79 -18.37
C LYS A 25 -30.87 -20.67 -17.18
N VAL A 26 -31.89 -21.48 -17.36
CA VAL A 26 -32.36 -22.42 -16.31
C VAL A 26 -31.22 -23.33 -15.85
N GLU A 27 -30.42 -23.85 -16.79
CA GLU A 27 -29.26 -24.70 -16.48
C GLU A 27 -28.11 -23.98 -15.75
N ASP A 28 -28.11 -22.64 -15.71
CA ASP A 28 -27.13 -21.86 -14.94
C ASP A 28 -27.45 -21.82 -13.45
N LEU A 29 -28.71 -22.05 -13.08
CA LEU A 29 -29.19 -21.92 -11.69
C LEU A 29 -28.59 -23.00 -10.76
N ASP A 30 -28.30 -24.19 -11.31
CA ASP A 30 -27.75 -25.32 -10.56
C ASP A 30 -26.21 -25.35 -10.51
N LYS A 31 -25.55 -24.42 -11.23
CA LYS A 31 -24.09 -24.31 -11.24
C LYS A 31 -23.58 -23.61 -9.98
N PRO A 32 -22.32 -23.89 -9.56
CA PRO A 32 -21.64 -23.03 -8.59
C PRO A 32 -21.64 -21.57 -9.06
N GLN A 33 -22.00 -20.66 -8.17
CA GLN A 33 -22.13 -19.24 -8.47
C GLN A 33 -20.96 -18.45 -7.87
N ILE A 34 -20.20 -17.80 -8.74
CA ILE A 34 -18.97 -17.12 -8.37
C ILE A 34 -19.14 -15.60 -8.51
N MET A 35 -18.83 -14.87 -7.45
CA MET A 35 -18.73 -13.41 -7.45
C MET A 35 -17.49 -12.99 -8.24
N VAL A 36 -17.63 -12.07 -9.18
CA VAL A 36 -16.50 -11.39 -9.81
C VAL A 36 -16.59 -9.92 -9.45
N GLU A 37 -15.86 -9.52 -8.43
CA GLU A 37 -15.82 -8.15 -7.94
C GLU A 37 -14.65 -7.40 -8.54
N SER A 38 -14.86 -6.20 -9.04
CA SER A 38 -13.80 -5.38 -9.62
C SER A 38 -13.92 -3.91 -9.25
N THR A 39 -12.77 -3.27 -9.10
CA THR A 39 -12.68 -1.82 -8.93
C THR A 39 -12.56 -1.07 -10.28
N PHE A 40 -13.06 -1.66 -11.34
CA PHE A 40 -13.13 -1.03 -12.68
C PHE A 40 -13.83 0.33 -12.65
N GLY A 41 -13.28 1.28 -13.41
CA GLY A 41 -13.85 2.61 -13.65
C GLY A 41 -12.93 3.46 -14.52
N ASP A 42 -13.49 4.37 -15.31
CA ASP A 42 -12.77 5.12 -16.37
C ASP A 42 -12.04 6.37 -15.86
N SER A 43 -11.99 6.60 -14.54
CA SER A 43 -11.49 7.86 -14.00
C SER A 43 -9.96 7.95 -13.91
N HIS A 44 -9.25 6.82 -13.99
CA HIS A 44 -7.77 6.81 -13.88
C HIS A 44 -7.15 5.53 -14.49
N PRO A 45 -5.86 5.58 -14.86
CA PRO A 45 -5.21 4.46 -15.56
C PRO A 45 -5.07 3.18 -14.74
N GLY A 46 -5.12 3.27 -13.40
CA GLY A 46 -5.01 2.11 -12.51
C GLY A 46 -6.22 1.18 -12.59
N SER A 47 -7.42 1.69 -12.93
CA SER A 47 -8.66 0.90 -12.97
C SER A 47 -9.30 0.78 -14.35
N ALA A 48 -9.01 1.67 -15.29
CA ALA A 48 -9.72 1.78 -16.58
C ALA A 48 -9.63 0.54 -17.51
N HIS A 49 -8.73 -0.39 -17.21
CA HIS A 49 -8.50 -1.59 -18.01
C HIS A 49 -8.99 -2.89 -17.35
N LEU A 50 -9.48 -2.82 -16.11
CA LEU A 50 -9.80 -4.01 -15.31
C LEU A 50 -10.97 -4.81 -15.85
N ASP A 51 -11.86 -4.21 -16.65
CA ASP A 51 -12.97 -4.89 -17.35
C ASP A 51 -12.48 -6.06 -18.23
N ARG A 52 -11.27 -5.94 -18.80
CA ARG A 52 -10.66 -7.00 -19.61
C ARG A 52 -10.40 -8.25 -18.78
N PHE A 53 -9.90 -8.07 -17.56
CA PHE A 53 -9.63 -9.18 -16.64
C PHE A 53 -10.93 -9.76 -16.06
N VAL A 54 -11.95 -8.92 -15.83
CA VAL A 54 -13.29 -9.38 -15.48
C VAL A 54 -13.82 -10.34 -16.52
N ASN A 55 -13.72 -10.01 -17.81
CA ASN A 55 -14.20 -10.85 -18.90
C ASN A 55 -13.43 -12.17 -18.99
N GLU A 56 -12.11 -12.16 -18.80
CA GLU A 56 -11.30 -13.38 -18.80
C GLU A 56 -11.59 -14.29 -17.60
N ALA A 57 -11.73 -13.72 -16.39
CA ALA A 57 -12.13 -14.48 -15.21
C ALA A 57 -13.52 -15.11 -15.40
N MET A 58 -14.49 -14.36 -15.93
CA MET A 58 -15.82 -14.89 -16.26
C MET A 58 -15.77 -16.06 -17.25
N ARG A 59 -14.88 -15.98 -18.26
CA ARG A 59 -14.65 -17.07 -19.22
C ARG A 59 -14.08 -18.31 -18.52
N GLY A 60 -13.06 -18.15 -17.68
CA GLY A 60 -12.47 -19.25 -16.90
C GLY A 60 -13.48 -19.93 -15.98
N ILE A 61 -14.34 -19.15 -15.29
CA ILE A 61 -15.42 -19.69 -14.45
C ILE A 61 -16.39 -20.52 -15.29
N ALA A 62 -16.80 -20.02 -16.46
CA ALA A 62 -17.74 -20.71 -17.34
C ALA A 62 -17.16 -22.01 -17.90
N ASP A 63 -15.89 -22.00 -18.35
CA ASP A 63 -15.19 -23.17 -18.88
C ASP A 63 -14.99 -24.25 -17.81
N ALA A 64 -14.87 -23.85 -16.52
CA ALA A 64 -14.82 -24.77 -15.38
C ALA A 64 -16.21 -25.22 -14.89
N GLY A 65 -17.30 -24.84 -15.58
CA GLY A 65 -18.66 -25.27 -15.29
C GLY A 65 -19.38 -24.44 -14.22
N GLY A 66 -18.87 -23.27 -13.86
CA GLY A 66 -19.50 -22.32 -12.93
C GLY A 66 -20.34 -21.25 -13.64
N LYS A 67 -20.95 -20.39 -12.85
CA LYS A 67 -21.64 -19.19 -13.32
C LYS A 67 -21.14 -17.96 -12.57
N GLY A 68 -20.46 -17.05 -13.27
CA GLY A 68 -20.00 -15.79 -12.72
C GLY A 68 -21.10 -14.73 -12.66
N ALA A 69 -21.04 -13.87 -11.64
CA ALA A 69 -21.84 -12.66 -11.53
C ALA A 69 -20.94 -11.48 -11.19
N ARG A 70 -21.02 -10.39 -11.95
CA ARG A 70 -20.15 -9.22 -11.82
C ARG A 70 -20.73 -8.20 -10.87
N TYR A 71 -19.86 -7.68 -10.00
CA TYR A 71 -20.07 -6.46 -9.21
C TYR A 71 -18.92 -5.48 -9.42
N PHE A 72 -19.18 -4.21 -9.21
CA PHE A 72 -18.20 -3.16 -9.36
C PHE A 72 -18.26 -2.16 -8.20
N THR A 73 -17.11 -1.95 -7.55
CA THR A 73 -16.88 -0.88 -6.57
C THR A 73 -15.69 -0.06 -7.03
N THR A 74 -15.93 0.87 -7.94
CA THR A 74 -14.84 1.66 -8.54
C THR A 74 -14.02 2.42 -7.51
N ASP A 75 -12.74 2.68 -7.81
CA ASP A 75 -11.80 3.36 -6.94
C ASP A 75 -11.42 4.77 -7.39
N ILE A 76 -10.65 5.48 -6.56
CA ILE A 76 -10.05 6.78 -6.86
C ILE A 76 -8.54 6.64 -7.02
N CYS A 77 -7.91 7.58 -7.73
CA CYS A 77 -6.47 7.66 -7.88
C CYS A 77 -5.87 8.64 -6.87
N ASP A 78 -5.00 8.18 -5.98
CA ASP A 78 -4.28 9.05 -5.05
C ASP A 78 -3.45 10.10 -5.80
N GLY A 79 -2.84 9.74 -6.93
CA GLY A 79 -2.08 10.68 -7.76
C GLY A 79 -2.92 11.84 -8.33
N ILE A 80 -4.14 11.57 -8.80
CA ILE A 80 -5.07 12.61 -9.28
C ILE A 80 -5.63 13.44 -8.13
N ALA A 81 -5.81 12.81 -6.95
CA ALA A 81 -6.32 13.48 -5.76
C ALA A 81 -5.27 14.33 -5.03
N GLN A 82 -3.98 14.24 -5.36
CA GLN A 82 -2.93 15.06 -4.76
C GLN A 82 -3.11 16.55 -5.07
N GLY A 83 -2.62 17.41 -4.18
CA GLY A 83 -2.63 18.87 -4.35
C GLY A 83 -3.94 19.57 -3.96
N HIS A 84 -4.96 18.84 -3.55
CA HIS A 84 -6.22 19.37 -3.02
C HIS A 84 -6.83 18.41 -1.98
N ASP A 85 -7.96 18.81 -1.36
CA ASP A 85 -8.60 18.02 -0.29
C ASP A 85 -9.21 16.69 -0.75
N GLY A 86 -9.18 16.38 -2.03
CA GLY A 86 -9.57 15.06 -2.57
C GLY A 86 -8.76 13.91 -1.98
N ILE A 87 -7.48 14.13 -1.68
CA ILE A 87 -6.60 13.11 -1.08
C ILE A 87 -7.05 12.69 0.32
N ASN A 88 -7.83 13.51 1.03
CA ASN A 88 -8.35 13.21 2.35
C ASN A 88 -9.34 12.03 2.33
N TYR A 89 -9.97 11.75 1.19
CA TYR A 89 -10.88 10.62 1.01
C TYR A 89 -10.17 9.28 0.81
N SER A 90 -8.87 9.30 0.53
CA SER A 90 -8.14 8.12 0.07
C SER A 90 -8.21 6.94 1.05
N LEU A 91 -7.94 7.15 2.35
CA LEU A 91 -7.96 6.04 3.31
C LEU A 91 -9.39 5.61 3.69
N ALA A 92 -10.30 6.57 3.87
CA ALA A 92 -11.72 6.29 4.10
C ALA A 92 -12.35 5.47 2.94
N HIS A 93 -11.92 5.73 1.72
CA HIS A 93 -12.38 5.02 0.53
C HIS A 93 -12.02 3.52 0.54
N ARG A 94 -10.84 3.12 1.09
CA ARG A 94 -10.48 1.72 1.31
C ARG A 94 -11.56 0.97 2.07
N ASP A 95 -12.02 1.54 3.19
CA ASP A 95 -13.02 0.90 4.04
C ASP A 95 -14.41 0.91 3.40
N MET A 96 -14.74 1.94 2.61
CA MET A 96 -16.00 1.98 1.86
C MET A 96 -16.07 0.88 0.80
N ILE A 97 -14.99 0.62 0.05
CA ILE A 97 -14.92 -0.51 -0.89
C ILE A 97 -15.08 -1.84 -0.14
N ALA A 98 -14.36 -2.04 0.96
CA ALA A 98 -14.48 -3.27 1.76
C ALA A 98 -15.92 -3.51 2.24
N ASN A 99 -16.60 -2.45 2.71
CA ASN A 99 -18.01 -2.50 3.11
C ASN A 99 -18.95 -2.86 1.94
N MET A 100 -18.70 -2.32 0.75
CA MET A 100 -19.50 -2.67 -0.44
C MET A 100 -19.30 -4.12 -0.87
N ILE A 101 -18.05 -4.61 -0.85
CA ILE A 101 -17.72 -6.02 -1.13
C ILE A 101 -18.46 -6.94 -0.16
N GLU A 102 -18.45 -6.62 1.14
CA GLU A 102 -19.19 -7.36 2.17
C GLU A 102 -20.68 -7.40 1.86
N ILE A 103 -21.30 -6.27 1.52
CA ILE A 103 -22.72 -6.17 1.16
C ILE A 103 -23.02 -7.04 -0.06
N HIS A 104 -22.21 -6.95 -1.14
CA HIS A 104 -22.40 -7.71 -2.36
C HIS A 104 -22.32 -9.23 -2.11
N GLY A 105 -21.31 -9.68 -1.37
CA GLY A 105 -21.07 -11.09 -1.10
C GLY A 105 -22.15 -11.70 -0.23
N ASN A 106 -22.51 -11.03 0.87
CA ASN A 106 -23.47 -11.55 1.83
C ASN A 106 -24.93 -11.45 1.36
N SER A 107 -25.27 -10.46 0.52
CA SER A 107 -26.65 -10.31 0.02
C SER A 107 -27.05 -11.32 -1.04
N THR A 108 -26.10 -11.98 -1.71
CA THR A 108 -26.40 -12.85 -2.87
C THR A 108 -26.13 -14.34 -2.59
N GLY A 109 -25.19 -14.68 -1.72
CA GLY A 109 -24.88 -16.07 -1.35
C GLY A 109 -24.07 -16.80 -2.40
N PHE A 110 -22.82 -16.34 -2.65
CA PHE A 110 -21.88 -16.96 -3.58
C PHE A 110 -21.14 -18.18 -2.99
N ASP A 111 -20.57 -19.01 -3.86
CA ASP A 111 -19.77 -20.19 -3.52
C ASP A 111 -18.26 -19.90 -3.53
N GLY A 112 -17.87 -18.74 -4.05
CA GLY A 112 -16.51 -18.25 -4.13
C GLY A 112 -16.42 -16.91 -4.83
N GLY A 113 -15.22 -16.31 -4.88
CA GLY A 113 -15.03 -14.99 -5.47
C GLY A 113 -13.70 -14.80 -6.21
N VAL A 114 -13.72 -14.05 -7.31
CA VAL A 114 -12.55 -13.48 -7.96
C VAL A 114 -12.57 -11.97 -7.72
N PHE A 115 -11.50 -11.43 -7.14
CA PHE A 115 -11.39 -10.01 -6.79
C PHE A 115 -10.34 -9.34 -7.67
N ILE A 116 -10.73 -8.30 -8.41
CA ILE A 116 -9.90 -7.67 -9.45
C ILE A 116 -9.69 -6.20 -9.12
N ALA A 117 -8.47 -5.85 -8.70
CA ALA A 117 -8.09 -4.50 -8.27
C ALA A 117 -6.65 -4.16 -8.68
N SER A 118 -6.27 -2.89 -8.63
CA SER A 118 -4.93 -2.50 -9.09
C SER A 118 -4.27 -1.39 -8.26
N CYS A 119 -5.05 -0.44 -7.72
CA CYS A 119 -4.52 0.80 -7.18
C CYS A 119 -4.32 0.78 -5.66
N ASP A 120 -3.86 1.91 -5.11
CA ASP A 120 -3.34 2.06 -3.74
C ASP A 120 -4.28 1.58 -2.65
N LYS A 121 -5.58 1.84 -2.79
CA LYS A 121 -6.58 1.52 -1.77
C LYS A 121 -7.49 0.38 -2.19
N SER A 122 -7.66 0.14 -3.49
CA SER A 122 -8.53 -0.91 -3.99
C SER A 122 -7.98 -2.32 -3.71
N VAL A 123 -6.66 -2.53 -3.85
CA VAL A 123 -6.07 -3.84 -3.53
C VAL A 123 -6.25 -4.19 -2.04
N PRO A 124 -5.84 -3.35 -1.07
CA PRO A 124 -6.08 -3.66 0.34
C PRO A 124 -7.57 -3.73 0.69
N ALA A 125 -8.44 -2.92 0.07
CA ALA A 125 -9.88 -3.01 0.28
C ALA A 125 -10.47 -4.36 -0.16
N CYS A 126 -10.04 -4.86 -1.32
CA CYS A 126 -10.41 -6.21 -1.77
C CYS A 126 -9.91 -7.29 -0.80
N LEU A 127 -8.67 -7.16 -0.29
CA LEU A 127 -8.13 -8.08 0.72
C LEU A 127 -8.92 -8.04 2.04
N MET A 128 -9.36 -6.86 2.49
CA MET A 128 -10.26 -6.73 3.64
C MET A 128 -11.63 -7.36 3.35
N GLY A 129 -12.22 -7.05 2.21
CA GLY A 129 -13.55 -7.55 1.83
C GLY A 129 -13.60 -9.06 1.70
N LEU A 130 -12.62 -9.68 1.02
CA LEU A 130 -12.56 -11.14 0.89
C LEU A 130 -12.27 -11.83 2.24
N ALA A 131 -11.52 -11.19 3.14
CA ALA A 131 -11.28 -11.68 4.49
C ALA A 131 -12.57 -11.70 5.32
N ARG A 132 -13.41 -10.65 5.24
CA ARG A 132 -14.74 -10.62 5.89
C ARG A 132 -15.69 -11.69 5.36
N LEU A 133 -15.68 -11.94 4.06
CA LEU A 133 -16.55 -12.94 3.44
C LEU A 133 -16.11 -14.37 3.76
N ASP A 134 -14.83 -14.57 3.99
CA ASP A 134 -14.20 -15.87 4.29
C ASP A 134 -14.74 -17.02 3.43
N MET A 135 -14.84 -16.78 2.13
CA MET A 135 -15.24 -17.79 1.13
C MET A 135 -14.04 -18.16 0.25
N PRO A 136 -14.10 -19.28 -0.51
CA PRO A 136 -13.09 -19.60 -1.51
C PRO A 136 -12.83 -18.44 -2.45
N SER A 137 -11.64 -17.83 -2.41
CA SER A 137 -11.37 -16.56 -3.08
C SER A 137 -9.98 -16.52 -3.69
N ILE A 138 -9.85 -15.76 -4.80
CA ILE A 138 -8.58 -15.49 -5.48
C ILE A 138 -8.54 -14.02 -5.94
N VAL A 139 -7.35 -13.44 -5.90
CA VAL A 139 -7.10 -12.05 -6.32
C VAL A 139 -6.39 -12.03 -7.68
N VAL A 140 -6.81 -11.13 -8.54
CA VAL A 140 -6.11 -10.75 -9.78
C VAL A 140 -5.80 -9.27 -9.71
N THR A 141 -4.53 -8.91 -9.80
CA THR A 141 -4.16 -7.50 -9.82
C THR A 141 -4.01 -6.97 -11.24
N GLY A 142 -4.31 -5.69 -11.42
CA GLY A 142 -4.27 -5.04 -12.73
C GLY A 142 -2.88 -4.80 -13.30
N GLY A 143 -1.82 -5.19 -12.56
CA GLY A 143 -0.44 -5.01 -13.00
C GLY A 143 0.02 -3.56 -12.92
N VAL A 144 1.17 -3.28 -13.54
CA VAL A 144 1.79 -1.96 -13.58
C VAL A 144 1.80 -1.39 -14.99
N MET A 145 1.78 -0.05 -15.12
CA MET A 145 1.97 0.60 -16.42
C MET A 145 3.42 0.43 -16.91
N ASP A 146 3.58 0.51 -18.21
CA ASP A 146 4.91 0.57 -18.82
C ASP A 146 5.62 1.88 -18.45
N ALA A 147 6.94 1.87 -18.42
CA ALA A 147 7.71 3.11 -18.33
C ALA A 147 7.69 3.87 -19.66
N GLY A 148 7.72 5.18 -19.59
CA GLY A 148 7.84 6.05 -20.75
C GLY A 148 9.23 5.99 -21.41
N PRO A 149 9.46 6.82 -22.44
CA PRO A 149 10.77 6.93 -23.09
C PRO A 149 11.90 7.18 -22.07
N ASP A 150 13.05 6.59 -22.31
CA ASP A 150 14.21 6.65 -21.41
C ASP A 150 13.91 6.18 -19.97
N LEU A 151 12.98 5.24 -19.84
CA LEU A 151 12.49 4.72 -18.55
C LEU A 151 11.85 5.80 -17.68
N LEU A 152 11.21 6.81 -18.27
CA LEU A 152 10.49 7.86 -17.56
C LEU A 152 9.32 7.28 -16.78
N THR A 153 9.15 7.73 -15.54
CA THR A 153 8.08 7.30 -14.62
C THR A 153 7.46 8.49 -13.89
N LEU A 154 6.23 8.34 -13.43
CA LEU A 154 5.40 9.42 -12.88
C LEU A 154 6.06 10.15 -11.69
N GLU A 155 6.74 9.43 -10.80
CA GLU A 155 7.35 10.01 -9.60
C GLU A 155 8.49 11.00 -9.90
N GLN A 156 8.98 11.04 -11.13
CA GLN A 156 10.02 11.99 -11.55
C GLN A 156 9.44 13.36 -11.94
N ILE A 157 8.13 13.45 -12.19
CA ILE A 157 7.50 14.68 -12.71
C ILE A 157 7.59 15.83 -11.72
N GLY A 158 7.49 15.57 -10.40
CA GLY A 158 7.68 16.58 -9.36
C GLY A 158 9.07 17.23 -9.44
N ALA A 159 10.11 16.41 -9.53
CA ALA A 159 11.48 16.89 -9.67
C ALA A 159 11.68 17.71 -10.96
N TYR A 160 11.17 17.24 -12.10
CA TYR A 160 11.24 18.00 -13.36
C TYR A 160 10.45 19.30 -13.31
N SER A 161 9.33 19.34 -12.61
CA SER A 161 8.57 20.58 -12.38
C SER A 161 9.40 21.61 -11.60
N ALA A 162 10.08 21.16 -10.53
CA ALA A 162 10.97 22.02 -9.75
C ALA A 162 12.19 22.50 -10.57
N MET A 163 12.79 21.61 -11.40
CA MET A 163 13.88 21.99 -12.32
C MET A 163 13.42 23.05 -13.33
N CYS A 164 12.19 22.95 -13.84
CA CYS A 164 11.63 23.95 -14.74
C CYS A 164 11.45 25.30 -14.05
N GLN A 165 10.91 25.31 -12.81
CA GLN A 165 10.76 26.54 -12.02
C GLN A 165 12.11 27.23 -11.76
N ARG A 166 13.19 26.47 -11.61
CA ARG A 166 14.55 27.01 -11.45
C ARG A 166 15.23 27.38 -12.78
N GLY A 167 14.57 27.13 -13.92
CA GLY A 167 15.13 27.42 -15.25
C GLY A 167 16.18 26.42 -15.75
N GLU A 168 16.30 25.24 -15.13
CA GLU A 168 17.24 24.18 -15.51
C GLU A 168 16.77 23.38 -16.73
N ILE A 169 15.46 23.31 -16.94
CA ILE A 169 14.82 22.76 -18.14
C ILE A 169 13.74 23.72 -18.67
N THR A 170 13.41 23.59 -19.95
CA THR A 170 12.37 24.41 -20.58
C THR A 170 10.95 23.91 -20.27
N GLU A 171 9.94 24.79 -20.38
CA GLU A 171 8.52 24.44 -20.30
C GLU A 171 8.13 23.37 -21.35
N GLU A 172 8.70 23.44 -22.56
CA GLU A 172 8.46 22.47 -23.61
C GLU A 172 8.94 21.07 -23.18
N LYS A 173 10.12 20.98 -22.56
CA LYS A 173 10.67 19.71 -22.06
C LYS A 173 9.86 19.16 -20.90
N LEU A 174 9.41 20.00 -19.96
CA LEU A 174 8.51 19.58 -18.89
C LEU A 174 7.18 19.03 -19.46
N THR A 175 6.62 19.73 -20.47
CA THR A 175 5.40 19.30 -21.14
C THR A 175 5.58 17.93 -21.81
N TYR A 176 6.71 17.72 -22.48
CA TYR A 176 7.07 16.40 -23.04
C TYR A 176 7.08 15.31 -21.95
N TYR A 177 7.71 15.55 -20.80
CA TYR A 177 7.74 14.59 -19.70
C TYR A 177 6.33 14.30 -19.16
N LYS A 178 5.51 15.33 -18.93
CA LYS A 178 4.12 15.16 -18.47
C LYS A 178 3.27 14.31 -19.42
N HIS A 179 3.48 14.42 -20.73
CA HIS A 179 2.72 13.68 -21.72
C HIS A 179 3.19 12.23 -21.91
N ASN A 180 4.38 11.87 -21.41
CA ASN A 180 4.99 10.56 -21.66
C ASN A 180 5.28 9.74 -20.38
N ALA A 181 5.04 10.27 -19.19
CA ALA A 181 5.35 9.57 -17.93
C ALA A 181 4.39 8.40 -17.61
N CYS A 182 3.19 8.40 -18.21
CA CYS A 182 2.18 7.35 -18.04
C CYS A 182 1.71 6.89 -19.43
N PRO A 183 2.49 6.05 -20.13
CA PRO A 183 2.20 5.70 -21.53
C PRO A 183 1.12 4.61 -21.67
N SER A 184 0.70 3.96 -20.58
CA SER A 184 -0.26 2.85 -20.61
C SER A 184 -1.15 2.84 -19.37
N CYS A 185 -2.15 1.96 -19.37
CA CYS A 185 -2.92 1.60 -18.18
C CYS A 185 -2.05 0.81 -17.18
N GLY A 186 -2.56 0.61 -15.96
CA GLY A 186 -1.90 -0.09 -14.87
C GLY A 186 -1.64 0.82 -13.66
N ALA A 187 -1.16 0.24 -12.56
CA ALA A 187 -0.66 0.99 -11.42
C ALA A 187 0.62 1.76 -11.78
N CYS A 188 0.99 2.74 -10.97
CA CYS A 188 2.21 3.52 -11.20
C CYS A 188 3.46 2.63 -11.31
N SER A 189 4.35 2.95 -12.26
CA SER A 189 5.53 2.14 -12.60
C SER A 189 6.72 2.34 -11.63
N PHE A 190 6.44 2.43 -10.34
CA PHE A 190 7.43 2.48 -9.25
C PHE A 190 6.90 1.77 -8.01
N MET A 191 7.76 1.49 -7.01
CA MET A 191 7.39 0.81 -5.76
C MET A 191 6.64 1.77 -4.82
N GLY A 192 5.46 2.21 -5.26
CA GLY A 192 4.47 2.90 -4.44
C GLY A 192 3.57 1.93 -3.67
N THR A 193 2.49 2.44 -3.12
CA THR A 193 1.53 1.64 -2.35
C THR A 193 0.81 0.61 -3.22
N ALA A 194 0.40 0.99 -4.44
CA ALA A 194 -0.26 0.09 -5.38
C ALA A 194 0.62 -1.14 -5.69
N SER A 195 1.87 -0.91 -6.12
CA SER A 195 2.81 -1.99 -6.42
C SER A 195 3.11 -2.84 -5.18
N THR A 196 3.31 -2.21 -4.04
CA THR A 196 3.55 -2.93 -2.78
C THR A 196 2.37 -3.83 -2.43
N MET A 197 1.13 -3.33 -2.50
CA MET A 197 -0.04 -4.13 -2.11
C MET A 197 -0.37 -5.24 -3.11
N GLN A 198 -0.06 -5.08 -4.40
CA GLN A 198 -0.11 -6.18 -5.37
C GLN A 198 0.88 -7.30 -5.00
N ILE A 199 2.10 -6.94 -4.61
CA ILE A 199 3.10 -7.90 -4.11
C ILE A 199 2.63 -8.56 -2.81
N MET A 200 2.05 -7.80 -1.87
CA MET A 200 1.54 -8.35 -0.62
C MET A 200 0.40 -9.35 -0.85
N ALA A 201 -0.49 -9.11 -1.81
CA ALA A 201 -1.57 -10.03 -2.16
C ALA A 201 -1.02 -11.39 -2.65
N GLU A 202 0.05 -11.37 -3.45
CA GLU A 202 0.75 -12.60 -3.87
C GLU A 202 1.50 -13.25 -2.70
N ALA A 203 2.20 -12.45 -1.89
CA ALA A 203 2.97 -12.95 -0.75
C ALA A 203 2.09 -13.57 0.35
N LEU A 204 0.85 -13.12 0.49
CA LEU A 204 -0.17 -13.74 1.35
C LEU A 204 -0.72 -15.06 0.79
N GLY A 205 -0.33 -15.46 -0.41
CA GLY A 205 -0.81 -16.67 -1.07
C GLY A 205 -2.17 -16.55 -1.76
N LEU A 206 -2.69 -15.33 -1.96
CA LEU A 206 -4.03 -15.07 -2.53
C LEU A 206 -4.05 -14.85 -4.05
N MET A 207 -2.89 -14.87 -4.72
CA MET A 207 -2.74 -14.75 -6.17
C MET A 207 -2.06 -15.96 -6.76
N LEU A 208 -2.22 -16.17 -8.07
CA LEU A 208 -1.41 -17.14 -8.79
C LEU A 208 0.06 -16.69 -8.79
N PRO A 209 1.00 -17.60 -8.47
CA PRO A 209 2.41 -17.26 -8.31
C PRO A 209 3.02 -16.62 -9.55
N GLY A 210 3.80 -15.55 -9.36
CA GLY A 210 4.48 -14.81 -10.41
C GLY A 210 3.58 -13.83 -11.18
N SER A 211 2.39 -13.51 -10.67
CA SER A 211 1.44 -12.60 -11.37
C SER A 211 1.49 -11.16 -10.90
N ALA A 212 2.04 -10.87 -9.71
CA ALA A 212 2.16 -9.49 -9.24
C ALA A 212 3.12 -8.66 -10.10
N LEU A 213 2.71 -7.43 -10.39
CA LEU A 213 3.46 -6.43 -11.19
C LEU A 213 3.78 -6.86 -12.62
N MET A 214 3.06 -7.81 -13.20
CA MET A 214 3.10 -7.98 -14.65
C MET A 214 2.73 -6.64 -15.31
N PRO A 215 3.36 -6.26 -16.45
CA PRO A 215 2.89 -5.12 -17.22
C PRO A 215 1.40 -5.25 -17.56
N ALA A 216 0.61 -4.23 -17.29
CA ALA A 216 -0.84 -4.24 -17.54
C ALA A 216 -1.20 -4.44 -19.03
N THR A 217 -0.24 -4.18 -19.91
CA THR A 217 -0.34 -4.33 -21.38
C THR A 217 0.00 -5.74 -21.87
N CYS A 218 0.54 -6.64 -21.02
CA CYS A 218 0.96 -7.97 -21.47
C CYS A 218 -0.21 -8.96 -21.54
N GLU A 219 -0.19 -9.84 -22.55
CA GLU A 219 -1.21 -10.89 -22.70
C GLU A 219 -1.13 -11.94 -21.59
N ASP A 220 0.05 -12.16 -20.99
CA ASP A 220 0.21 -13.10 -19.89
C ASP A 220 -0.69 -12.74 -18.69
N LEU A 221 -0.93 -11.45 -18.43
CA LEU A 221 -1.80 -11.03 -17.33
C LEU A 221 -3.28 -11.37 -17.60
N LYS A 222 -3.73 -11.30 -18.85
CA LYS A 222 -5.07 -11.77 -19.25
C LYS A 222 -5.20 -13.29 -19.04
N GLU A 223 -4.17 -14.03 -19.42
CA GLU A 223 -4.10 -15.48 -19.19
C GLU A 223 -4.17 -15.81 -17.68
N MET A 224 -3.51 -15.00 -16.83
CA MET A 224 -3.60 -15.18 -15.38
C MET A 224 -5.02 -14.91 -14.85
N ALA A 225 -5.72 -13.91 -15.39
CA ALA A 225 -7.12 -13.66 -15.03
C ALA A 225 -8.05 -14.83 -15.44
N TYR A 226 -7.85 -15.39 -16.63
CA TYR A 226 -8.56 -16.59 -17.06
C TYR A 226 -8.28 -17.80 -16.13
N LYS A 227 -7.00 -18.04 -15.81
CA LYS A 227 -6.59 -19.11 -14.89
C LYS A 227 -7.15 -18.90 -13.48
N ALA A 228 -7.25 -17.67 -13.02
CA ALA A 228 -7.89 -17.37 -11.74
C ALA A 228 -9.37 -17.75 -11.74
N GLY A 229 -10.07 -17.56 -12.87
CA GLY A 229 -11.44 -18.03 -13.05
C GLY A 229 -11.57 -19.57 -13.01
N LEU A 230 -10.61 -20.30 -13.57
CA LEU A 230 -10.55 -21.76 -13.42
C LEU A 230 -10.25 -22.15 -11.96
N GLN A 231 -9.28 -21.47 -11.33
CA GLN A 231 -8.78 -21.81 -10.01
C GLN A 231 -9.80 -21.57 -8.90
N VAL A 232 -10.59 -20.51 -8.96
CA VAL A 232 -11.64 -20.26 -7.95
C VAL A 232 -12.68 -21.39 -7.91
N MET A 233 -12.94 -22.04 -9.05
CA MET A 233 -13.83 -23.19 -9.13
C MET A 233 -13.24 -24.41 -8.40
N GLU A 234 -11.92 -24.61 -8.47
CA GLU A 234 -11.23 -25.66 -7.72
C GLU A 234 -11.23 -25.35 -6.22
N LEU A 235 -11.02 -24.10 -5.84
CA LEU A 235 -11.11 -23.66 -4.44
C LEU A 235 -12.52 -23.91 -3.89
N ALA A 236 -13.56 -23.54 -4.64
CA ALA A 236 -14.95 -23.77 -4.25
C ALA A 236 -15.29 -25.27 -4.09
N ARG A 237 -14.81 -26.13 -5.00
CA ARG A 237 -14.98 -27.58 -4.90
C ARG A 237 -14.29 -28.18 -3.67
N LYS A 238 -13.10 -27.69 -3.34
CA LYS A 238 -12.33 -28.12 -2.16
C LYS A 238 -12.84 -27.51 -0.86
N GLY A 239 -13.62 -26.40 -0.94
CA GLY A 239 -14.05 -25.60 0.20
C GLY A 239 -12.89 -24.89 0.89
N LEU A 240 -11.80 -24.59 0.15
CA LEU A 240 -10.62 -23.91 0.68
C LEU A 240 -10.90 -22.41 0.78
N LYS A 241 -11.02 -21.92 1.99
CA LYS A 241 -11.38 -20.53 2.32
C LYS A 241 -10.17 -19.63 2.49
N VAL A 242 -10.43 -18.33 2.59
CA VAL A 242 -9.40 -17.33 2.87
C VAL A 242 -8.68 -17.61 4.19
N SER A 243 -9.39 -17.93 5.26
CA SER A 243 -8.83 -18.26 6.58
C SER A 243 -7.96 -19.52 6.61
N ASP A 244 -8.11 -20.43 5.65
CA ASP A 244 -7.24 -21.60 5.48
C ASP A 244 -5.89 -21.24 4.84
N ILE A 245 -5.83 -20.11 4.11
CA ILE A 245 -4.67 -19.64 3.36
C ILE A 245 -3.94 -18.56 4.14
N VAL A 246 -4.68 -17.52 4.57
CA VAL A 246 -4.12 -16.35 5.24
C VAL A 246 -4.09 -16.56 6.75
N THR A 247 -2.94 -16.96 7.23
CA THR A 247 -2.64 -17.21 8.63
C THR A 247 -1.59 -16.24 9.15
N MET A 248 -1.25 -16.27 10.43
CA MET A 248 -0.14 -15.47 10.97
C MET A 248 1.17 -15.74 10.20
N LYS A 249 1.46 -17.00 9.84
CA LYS A 249 2.65 -17.37 9.04
C LYS A 249 2.63 -16.71 7.65
N SER A 250 1.46 -16.60 7.02
CA SER A 250 1.31 -15.94 5.72
C SER A 250 1.60 -14.44 5.84
N PHE A 251 1.15 -13.80 6.93
CA PHE A 251 1.47 -12.40 7.22
C PHE A 251 2.96 -12.20 7.51
N GLU A 252 3.59 -13.09 8.28
CA GLU A 252 5.04 -13.04 8.53
C GLU A 252 5.81 -13.14 7.21
N ASN A 253 5.44 -14.06 6.31
CA ASN A 253 6.01 -14.13 4.96
C ASN A 253 5.84 -12.83 4.18
N ALA A 254 4.64 -12.23 4.21
CA ALA A 254 4.37 -10.98 3.52
C ALA A 254 5.20 -9.81 4.08
N ILE A 255 5.38 -9.72 5.40
CA ILE A 255 6.21 -8.69 6.05
C ILE A 255 7.70 -8.88 5.68
N MET A 256 8.20 -10.13 5.61
CA MET A 256 9.56 -10.40 5.15
C MET A 256 9.77 -9.99 3.69
N VAL A 257 8.80 -10.29 2.81
CA VAL A 257 8.83 -9.83 1.41
C VAL A 257 8.77 -8.30 1.36
N HIS A 258 7.92 -7.66 2.17
CA HIS A 258 7.82 -6.19 2.27
C HIS A 258 9.18 -5.56 2.61
N ALA A 259 9.91 -6.14 3.56
CA ALA A 259 11.25 -5.68 3.93
C ALA A 259 12.24 -5.83 2.77
N ALA A 260 12.22 -6.98 2.09
CA ALA A 260 13.13 -7.27 0.97
C ALA A 260 12.91 -6.38 -0.26
N ILE A 261 11.69 -5.93 -0.49
CA ILE A 261 11.35 -5.07 -1.64
C ILE A 261 11.41 -3.57 -1.35
N SER A 262 11.72 -3.14 -0.12
CA SER A 262 11.56 -1.74 0.31
C SER A 262 10.16 -1.20 0.06
N GLY A 263 9.15 -1.93 0.55
CA GLY A 263 7.75 -1.61 0.36
C GLY A 263 7.33 -0.26 0.95
N SER A 264 6.14 0.20 0.54
CA SER A 264 5.54 1.43 1.03
C SER A 264 5.18 1.35 2.52
N THR A 265 5.42 2.43 3.27
CA THR A 265 4.98 2.56 4.68
C THR A 265 3.47 2.45 4.85
N ASN A 266 2.68 2.66 3.80
CA ASN A 266 1.23 2.44 3.82
C ASN A 266 0.84 0.97 4.11
N SER A 267 1.75 0.01 3.91
CA SER A 267 1.50 -1.38 4.31
C SER A 267 1.31 -1.55 5.81
N LEU A 268 1.89 -0.65 6.63
CA LEU A 268 1.69 -0.61 8.07
C LEU A 268 0.28 -0.13 8.47
N LEU A 269 -0.49 0.41 7.51
CA LEU A 269 -1.94 0.63 7.67
C LEU A 269 -2.73 -0.56 7.13
N HIS A 270 -2.32 -1.08 5.97
CA HIS A 270 -3.16 -2.03 5.25
C HIS A 270 -3.05 -3.47 5.78
N ILE A 271 -1.85 -3.93 6.12
CA ILE A 271 -1.64 -5.29 6.65
C ILE A 271 -2.34 -5.49 8.00
N PRO A 272 -2.22 -4.57 8.99
CA PRO A 272 -3.00 -4.67 10.22
C PRO A 272 -4.52 -4.64 10.00
N ALA A 273 -5.01 -3.81 9.07
CA ALA A 273 -6.43 -3.75 8.74
C ALA A 273 -6.94 -5.08 8.15
N ILE A 274 -6.17 -5.71 7.24
CA ILE A 274 -6.51 -7.03 6.67
C ILE A 274 -6.46 -8.13 7.74
N ALA A 275 -5.45 -8.11 8.61
CA ALA A 275 -5.33 -9.07 9.70
C ALA A 275 -6.51 -8.98 10.68
N HIS A 276 -6.95 -7.76 11.00
CA HIS A 276 -8.13 -7.51 11.84
C HIS A 276 -9.38 -8.21 11.30
N GLU A 277 -9.62 -8.19 9.98
CA GLU A 277 -10.79 -8.82 9.36
C GLU A 277 -10.81 -10.35 9.52
N LEU A 278 -9.63 -10.95 9.78
CA LEU A 278 -9.47 -12.38 10.08
C LEU A 278 -9.38 -12.67 11.59
N GLY A 279 -9.56 -11.66 12.45
CA GLY A 279 -9.41 -11.80 13.90
C GLY A 279 -7.95 -11.99 14.35
N LEU A 280 -6.98 -11.60 13.52
CA LEU A 280 -5.55 -11.66 13.82
C LEU A 280 -5.03 -10.26 14.19
N GLU A 281 -4.08 -10.19 15.12
CA GLU A 281 -3.45 -8.95 15.54
C GLU A 281 -2.03 -8.84 14.98
N ILE A 282 -1.80 -7.82 14.17
CA ILE A 282 -0.49 -7.41 13.68
C ILE A 282 -0.34 -5.92 14.00
N ASP A 283 0.75 -5.58 14.65
CA ASP A 283 1.07 -4.23 15.06
C ASP A 283 2.35 -3.72 14.40
N ALA A 284 2.64 -2.44 14.62
CA ALA A 284 3.85 -1.81 14.11
C ALA A 284 5.13 -2.45 14.68
N ASP A 285 5.09 -2.96 15.93
CA ASP A 285 6.25 -3.60 16.56
C ASP A 285 6.59 -4.93 15.87
N THR A 286 5.60 -5.64 15.35
CA THR A 286 5.81 -6.83 14.53
C THR A 286 6.60 -6.48 13.26
N PHE A 287 6.24 -5.37 12.60
CA PHE A 287 7.01 -4.89 11.44
C PHE A 287 8.45 -4.53 11.82
N ASP A 288 8.67 -3.72 12.88
CA ASP A 288 10.02 -3.32 13.28
C ASP A 288 10.90 -4.53 13.62
N ARG A 289 10.36 -5.47 14.40
CA ARG A 289 11.08 -6.70 14.77
C ARG A 289 11.51 -7.51 13.56
N MET A 290 10.61 -7.70 12.58
CA MET A 290 10.90 -8.49 11.39
C MET A 290 11.86 -7.76 10.45
N HIS A 291 11.71 -6.45 10.29
CA HIS A 291 12.60 -5.63 9.46
C HIS A 291 14.04 -5.62 9.98
N ARG A 292 14.27 -5.63 11.31
CA ARG A 292 15.62 -5.66 11.90
C ARG A 292 16.46 -6.87 11.47
N GLY A 293 15.82 -7.98 11.12
CA GLY A 293 16.52 -9.18 10.66
C GLY A 293 16.51 -9.38 9.15
N ALA A 294 15.89 -8.47 8.39
CA ALA A 294 15.65 -8.63 6.97
C ALA A 294 16.72 -7.93 6.11
N HIS A 295 16.95 -8.49 4.91
CA HIS A 295 17.78 -7.87 3.90
C HIS A 295 16.92 -7.14 2.86
N TYR A 296 17.38 -5.96 2.41
CA TYR A 296 16.79 -5.21 1.31
C TYR A 296 17.47 -5.56 0.00
N LEU A 297 16.72 -6.09 -0.97
CA LEU A 297 17.26 -6.71 -2.18
C LEU A 297 16.86 -6.00 -3.48
N LEU A 298 15.75 -5.25 -3.49
CA LEU A 298 15.11 -4.81 -4.73
C LEU A 298 15.55 -3.42 -5.17
N ASP A 299 16.17 -3.32 -6.36
CA ASP A 299 16.64 -2.05 -6.95
C ASP A 299 15.58 -1.42 -7.87
N ILE A 300 14.39 -1.12 -7.32
CA ILE A 300 13.27 -0.48 -8.02
C ILE A 300 13.03 0.93 -7.46
N ARG A 301 12.69 1.88 -8.34
CA ARG A 301 12.29 3.25 -7.97
C ARG A 301 11.13 3.26 -6.96
N PRO A 302 11.05 4.27 -6.07
CA PRO A 302 11.89 5.47 -6.01
C PRO A 302 13.22 5.28 -5.27
N ALA A 303 13.40 4.20 -4.49
CA ALA A 303 14.62 3.95 -3.73
C ALA A 303 15.75 3.37 -4.60
N GLY A 304 15.42 2.74 -5.71
CA GLY A 304 16.36 2.13 -6.65
C GLY A 304 16.31 2.75 -8.04
N LYS A 305 16.85 2.01 -9.00
CA LYS A 305 17.14 2.50 -10.37
C LYS A 305 16.03 2.20 -11.37
N TRP A 306 15.39 1.00 -11.28
CA TRP A 306 14.55 0.48 -12.36
C TRP A 306 13.07 0.78 -12.16
N PRO A 307 12.27 0.95 -13.24
CA PRO A 307 10.81 0.97 -13.16
C PRO A 307 10.21 -0.35 -12.64
N ALA A 308 9.01 -0.31 -12.09
CA ALA A 308 8.39 -1.47 -11.43
C ALA A 308 8.17 -2.70 -12.33
N GLN A 309 7.97 -2.52 -13.64
CA GLN A 309 7.86 -3.64 -14.59
C GLN A 309 9.09 -4.55 -14.62
N PHE A 310 10.28 -4.02 -14.28
CA PHE A 310 11.50 -4.81 -14.19
C PHE A 310 11.49 -5.80 -13.04
N PHE A 311 10.67 -5.59 -12.02
CA PHE A 311 10.46 -6.56 -10.97
C PHE A 311 9.91 -7.89 -11.53
N TYR A 312 8.86 -7.83 -12.35
CA TYR A 312 8.34 -9.01 -13.03
C TYR A 312 9.39 -9.63 -13.97
N TYR A 313 10.10 -8.81 -14.74
CA TYR A 313 11.17 -9.30 -15.63
C TYR A 313 12.30 -9.98 -14.87
N ALA A 314 12.53 -9.64 -13.61
CA ALA A 314 13.50 -10.29 -12.74
C ALA A 314 12.95 -11.53 -11.99
N GLY A 315 11.72 -11.95 -12.26
CA GLY A 315 11.09 -13.12 -11.64
C GLY A 315 10.11 -12.80 -10.53
N GLY A 316 9.84 -11.52 -10.26
CA GLY A 316 8.77 -11.05 -9.37
C GLY A 316 8.88 -11.54 -7.92
N VAL A 317 7.73 -11.70 -7.28
CA VAL A 317 7.63 -12.18 -5.88
C VAL A 317 8.32 -13.53 -5.69
N PRO A 318 8.15 -14.53 -6.59
CA PRO A 318 8.83 -15.82 -6.44
C PRO A 318 10.36 -15.70 -6.39
N ALA A 319 10.95 -14.81 -7.21
CA ALA A 319 12.41 -14.63 -7.19
C ALA A 319 12.91 -13.99 -5.88
N VAL A 320 12.18 -13.02 -5.33
CA VAL A 320 12.49 -12.48 -3.99
C VAL A 320 12.35 -13.58 -2.92
N MET A 321 11.28 -14.38 -2.97
CA MET A 321 11.05 -15.46 -2.03
C MET A 321 12.12 -16.56 -2.10
N GLU A 322 12.66 -16.87 -3.29
CA GLU A 322 13.79 -17.81 -3.41
C GLU A 322 15.04 -17.26 -2.70
N GLU A 323 15.34 -15.96 -2.84
CA GLU A 323 16.49 -15.33 -2.18
C GLU A 323 16.36 -15.34 -0.65
N ILE A 324 15.17 -15.06 -0.11
CA ILE A 324 14.90 -15.06 1.35
C ILE A 324 14.28 -16.36 1.86
N LYS A 325 14.36 -17.46 1.11
CA LYS A 325 13.67 -18.73 1.35
C LYS A 325 13.86 -19.29 2.76
N SER A 326 15.06 -19.13 3.31
CA SER A 326 15.40 -19.58 4.67
C SER A 326 14.67 -18.82 5.79
N MET A 327 14.07 -17.67 5.48
CA MET A 327 13.35 -16.81 6.41
C MET A 327 11.83 -16.95 6.28
N LEU A 328 11.35 -17.82 5.39
CA LEU A 328 9.93 -17.97 5.08
C LEU A 328 9.34 -19.26 5.63
N HIS A 329 8.06 -19.22 5.96
CA HIS A 329 7.24 -20.39 6.24
C HIS A 329 6.79 -21.01 4.92
N LEU A 330 7.50 -22.04 4.47
CA LEU A 330 7.24 -22.71 3.18
C LEU A 330 6.03 -23.64 3.21
N ASP A 331 5.55 -23.99 4.39
CA ASP A 331 4.41 -24.87 4.64
C ASP A 331 3.04 -24.18 4.58
N VAL A 332 3.00 -22.87 4.36
CA VAL A 332 1.73 -22.12 4.24
C VAL A 332 0.97 -22.52 2.97
N MET A 333 -0.34 -22.68 3.11
CA MET A 333 -1.24 -22.95 1.98
C MET A 333 -1.42 -21.71 1.09
N THR A 334 -1.69 -21.92 -0.19
CA THR A 334 -1.97 -20.84 -1.15
C THR A 334 -3.21 -21.16 -1.99
N VAL A 335 -3.66 -20.18 -2.77
CA VAL A 335 -4.80 -20.34 -3.71
C VAL A 335 -4.60 -21.41 -4.76
N THR A 336 -3.39 -21.90 -4.99
CA THR A 336 -3.17 -23.05 -5.90
C THR A 336 -3.65 -24.37 -5.30
N GLY A 337 -3.95 -24.39 -3.99
CA GLY A 337 -4.23 -25.61 -3.23
C GLY A 337 -2.97 -26.42 -2.93
N LYS A 338 -1.80 -25.78 -3.02
CA LYS A 338 -0.46 -26.27 -2.69
C LYS A 338 0.21 -25.31 -1.72
N THR A 339 1.26 -25.77 -1.08
CA THR A 339 2.08 -24.93 -0.20
C THR A 339 2.94 -23.93 -0.99
N LEU A 340 3.42 -22.90 -0.32
CA LEU A 340 4.36 -21.94 -0.89
C LEU A 340 5.60 -22.66 -1.45
N GLY A 341 6.18 -23.59 -0.67
CA GLY A 341 7.36 -24.34 -1.09
C GLY A 341 7.13 -25.13 -2.38
N GLU A 342 5.99 -25.84 -2.48
CA GLU A 342 5.61 -26.57 -3.69
C GLU A 342 5.45 -25.64 -4.91
N ASN A 343 4.85 -24.48 -4.73
CA ASN A 343 4.72 -23.49 -5.81
C ASN A 343 6.08 -22.99 -6.32
N LEU A 344 7.02 -22.69 -5.43
CA LEU A 344 8.35 -22.23 -5.81
C LEU A 344 9.11 -23.30 -6.61
N GLU A 345 9.04 -24.57 -6.19
CA GLU A 345 9.66 -25.68 -6.92
C GLU A 345 9.01 -25.89 -8.30
N GLU A 346 7.68 -25.76 -8.41
CA GLU A 346 6.99 -25.88 -9.69
C GLU A 346 7.33 -24.77 -10.67
N LEU A 347 7.43 -23.53 -10.21
CA LEU A 347 7.86 -22.40 -11.05
C LEU A 347 9.27 -22.63 -11.59
N LYS A 348 10.17 -23.13 -10.75
CA LYS A 348 11.54 -23.46 -11.14
C LYS A 348 11.57 -24.58 -12.18
N ALA A 349 10.87 -25.67 -11.92
CA ALA A 349 10.78 -26.81 -12.84
C ALA A 349 10.07 -26.45 -14.16
N GLY A 350 9.10 -25.52 -14.12
CA GLY A 350 8.34 -25.04 -15.28
C GLY A 350 9.05 -24.01 -16.16
N GLY A 351 10.30 -23.63 -15.84
CA GLY A 351 11.08 -22.67 -16.64
C GLY A 351 10.60 -21.21 -16.50
N PHE A 352 9.88 -20.89 -15.42
CA PHE A 352 9.40 -19.51 -15.19
C PHE A 352 10.54 -18.49 -15.16
N TYR A 353 11.61 -18.81 -14.46
CA TYR A 353 12.78 -17.93 -14.34
C TYR A 353 13.53 -17.75 -15.66
N ASP A 354 13.62 -18.81 -16.51
CA ASP A 354 14.23 -18.71 -17.84
C ASP A 354 13.42 -17.78 -18.75
N LYS A 355 12.08 -17.82 -18.65
CA LYS A 355 11.19 -16.90 -19.35
C LYS A 355 11.46 -15.45 -18.91
N CYS A 356 11.55 -15.21 -17.60
CA CYS A 356 11.84 -13.90 -17.03
C CYS A 356 13.22 -13.37 -17.45
N ASP A 357 14.26 -14.20 -17.39
CA ASP A 357 15.60 -13.85 -17.87
C ASP A 357 15.60 -13.48 -19.37
N GLY A 358 14.69 -14.07 -20.15
CA GLY A 358 14.46 -13.71 -21.55
C GLY A 358 13.95 -12.27 -21.74
N TYR A 359 13.18 -11.73 -20.80
CA TYR A 359 12.78 -10.31 -20.82
C TYR A 359 13.96 -9.40 -20.49
N LEU A 360 14.74 -9.71 -19.44
CA LEU A 360 15.89 -8.91 -19.03
C LEU A 360 16.98 -8.85 -20.10
N LYS A 361 17.20 -9.96 -20.83
CA LYS A 361 18.16 -10.03 -21.94
C LYS A 361 17.92 -8.97 -23.01
N LYS A 362 16.66 -8.60 -23.26
CA LYS A 362 16.31 -7.54 -24.24
C LYS A 362 16.84 -6.17 -23.80
N TRP A 363 17.09 -5.99 -22.50
CA TRP A 363 17.62 -4.78 -21.90
C TRP A 363 19.12 -4.88 -21.56
N GLY A 364 19.77 -6.01 -21.87
CA GLY A 364 21.17 -6.26 -21.51
C GLY A 364 21.40 -6.45 -20.01
N LEU A 365 20.36 -6.87 -19.28
CA LEU A 365 20.36 -7.01 -17.83
C LEU A 365 20.35 -8.48 -17.39
N LYS A 366 20.81 -8.70 -16.17
CA LYS A 366 20.68 -9.94 -15.39
C LYS A 366 19.70 -9.73 -14.24
N ARG A 367 19.19 -10.80 -13.68
CA ARG A 367 18.29 -10.75 -12.52
C ARG A 367 18.89 -9.99 -11.34
N THR A 368 20.17 -10.19 -11.05
CA THR A 368 20.92 -9.52 -9.98
C THR A 368 21.12 -8.02 -10.16
N ASP A 369 20.84 -7.48 -11.35
CA ASP A 369 20.81 -6.02 -11.56
C ASP A 369 19.53 -5.38 -11.03
N VAL A 370 18.49 -6.19 -10.74
CA VAL A 370 17.18 -5.75 -10.28
C VAL A 370 16.86 -6.30 -8.89
N ILE A 371 17.06 -7.62 -8.69
CA ILE A 371 16.90 -8.30 -7.40
C ILE A 371 18.28 -8.82 -6.99
N ARG A 372 18.86 -8.21 -5.95
CA ARG A 372 20.13 -8.65 -5.37
C ARG A 372 20.01 -10.00 -4.71
N THR A 373 21.14 -10.70 -4.55
CA THR A 373 21.18 -11.95 -3.79
C THR A 373 21.12 -11.67 -2.29
N PHE A 374 20.74 -12.67 -1.52
CA PHE A 374 20.71 -12.58 -0.06
C PHE A 374 22.11 -12.28 0.52
N GLU A 375 23.16 -12.80 -0.10
CA GLU A 375 24.56 -12.60 0.32
C GLU A 375 25.12 -11.22 -0.05
N GLU A 376 24.56 -10.59 -1.10
CA GLU A 376 24.98 -9.25 -1.56
C GLU A 376 23.78 -8.29 -1.62
N PRO A 377 23.12 -7.99 -0.48
CA PRO A 377 21.96 -7.13 -0.43
C PRO A 377 22.30 -5.67 -0.73
N ILE A 378 21.27 -4.85 -1.02
CA ILE A 378 21.43 -3.38 -1.10
C ILE A 378 21.60 -2.81 0.31
N GLY A 379 20.93 -3.39 1.30
CA GLY A 379 21.04 -2.99 2.69
C GLY A 379 20.60 -4.10 3.64
N ILE A 380 21.00 -3.96 4.88
CA ILE A 380 20.62 -4.80 6.02
C ILE A 380 19.59 -4.06 6.89
N ASP A 381 18.95 -4.75 7.84
CA ASP A 381 17.92 -4.22 8.75
C ASP A 381 16.62 -3.75 8.06
N GLY A 382 16.29 -4.34 6.92
CA GLY A 382 15.08 -4.01 6.17
C GLY A 382 15.07 -2.54 5.73
N THR A 383 13.90 -1.90 5.79
CA THR A 383 13.75 -0.55 5.21
C THR A 383 12.86 0.38 6.04
N VAL A 384 12.14 -0.15 7.02
CA VAL A 384 11.20 0.60 7.87
C VAL A 384 11.61 0.48 9.32
N ALA A 385 11.48 1.57 10.07
CA ALA A 385 11.69 1.63 11.51
C ALA A 385 10.49 2.27 12.21
N ILE A 386 10.16 1.75 13.39
CA ILE A 386 9.16 2.32 14.29
C ILE A 386 9.85 3.12 15.37
N LEU A 387 9.66 4.44 15.37
CA LEU A 387 10.27 5.32 16.37
C LEU A 387 9.28 5.59 17.50
N ARG A 388 9.77 5.62 18.72
CA ARG A 388 8.99 5.87 19.95
C ARG A 388 9.66 6.92 20.81
N GLY A 389 8.90 7.47 21.73
CA GLY A 389 9.36 8.45 22.72
C GLY A 389 8.21 9.30 23.23
N ASN A 390 8.53 10.37 23.97
CA ASN A 390 7.52 11.27 24.51
C ASN A 390 6.73 12.02 23.43
N LEU A 391 7.26 12.10 22.19
CA LEU A 391 6.57 12.68 21.04
C LEU A 391 5.65 11.67 20.33
N ALA A 392 6.00 10.40 20.32
CA ALA A 392 5.25 9.33 19.66
C ALA A 392 5.16 8.09 20.59
N PRO A 393 4.41 8.14 21.70
CA PRO A 393 4.36 7.05 22.68
C PRO A 393 3.73 5.76 22.12
N GLU A 394 2.79 5.85 21.16
CA GLU A 394 2.24 4.68 20.45
C GLU A 394 3.08 4.28 19.24
N GLY A 395 3.96 5.16 18.77
CA GLY A 395 4.85 4.92 17.64
C GLY A 395 4.71 5.93 16.52
N SER A 396 5.67 5.88 15.62
CA SER A 396 5.71 6.60 14.34
C SER A 396 6.51 5.76 13.36
N VAL A 397 6.38 6.03 12.06
CA VAL A 397 6.96 5.22 10.99
C VAL A 397 7.94 6.05 10.18
N VAL A 398 9.14 5.53 9.96
CA VAL A 398 10.10 6.10 9.00
C VAL A 398 10.59 5.02 8.04
N LYS A 399 10.67 5.37 6.75
CA LYS A 399 11.33 4.54 5.73
C LYS A 399 12.81 4.90 5.71
N HIS A 400 13.60 4.24 6.57
CA HIS A 400 15.00 4.62 6.77
C HIS A 400 15.89 4.37 5.54
N SER A 401 15.52 3.47 4.62
CA SER A 401 16.21 3.29 3.35
C SER A 401 16.17 4.54 2.43
N ALA A 402 15.28 5.50 2.72
CA ALA A 402 15.18 6.76 1.98
C ALA A 402 15.78 7.96 2.75
N VAL A 403 16.32 7.73 3.96
CA VAL A 403 16.89 8.77 4.82
C VAL A 403 18.41 8.86 4.59
N PRO A 404 18.98 10.06 4.41
CA PRO A 404 20.43 10.24 4.39
C PRO A 404 21.07 9.76 5.70
N GLU A 405 22.23 9.12 5.61
CA GLU A 405 22.88 8.49 6.76
C GLU A 405 23.21 9.50 7.88
N GLU A 406 23.58 10.72 7.50
CA GLU A 406 23.82 11.85 8.41
C GLU A 406 22.60 12.26 9.23
N MET A 407 21.39 11.90 8.78
CA MET A 407 20.12 12.19 9.46
C MET A 407 19.60 11.02 10.30
N PHE A 408 20.35 9.91 10.39
CA PHE A 408 19.97 8.78 11.25
C PHE A 408 19.99 9.15 12.73
N LYS A 409 20.87 10.10 13.11
CA LYS A 409 20.93 10.70 14.44
C LYS A 409 20.98 12.22 14.30
N ALA A 410 19.92 12.88 14.70
CA ALA A 410 19.80 14.32 14.55
C ALA A 410 19.11 14.96 15.77
N VAL A 411 19.47 16.20 16.04
CA VAL A 411 18.74 17.11 16.95
C VAL A 411 18.34 18.34 16.12
N LEU A 412 17.04 18.54 15.98
CA LEU A 412 16.46 19.55 15.08
C LEU A 412 15.56 20.51 15.85
N LYS A 413 15.32 21.71 15.31
CA LYS A 413 14.39 22.71 15.86
C LYS A 413 13.00 22.55 15.24
N ALA A 414 11.98 22.44 16.06
CA ALA A 414 10.62 22.28 15.60
C ALA A 414 10.06 23.54 14.91
N LYS A 415 9.39 23.34 13.78
CA LYS A 415 8.61 24.34 13.04
C LYS A 415 7.20 23.77 12.80
N PRO A 416 6.25 23.98 13.74
CA PRO A 416 4.93 23.38 13.68
C PRO A 416 3.96 24.17 12.78
N PHE A 417 3.26 23.44 11.92
CA PHE A 417 2.17 23.89 11.07
C PHE A 417 0.93 23.02 11.30
N ASP A 418 -0.25 23.63 11.21
CA ASP A 418 -1.53 22.96 11.43
C ASP A 418 -2.28 22.62 10.14
N CYS A 419 -1.63 22.84 9.01
CA CYS A 419 -2.05 22.36 7.70
C CYS A 419 -0.87 22.27 6.73
N LYS A 420 -1.00 21.40 5.72
CA LYS A 420 0.01 21.17 4.69
C LYS A 420 0.32 22.41 3.83
N ALA A 421 -0.68 23.26 3.58
CA ALA A 421 -0.51 24.45 2.73
C ALA A 421 0.46 25.46 3.35
N ASP A 422 0.32 25.73 4.65
CA ASP A 422 1.19 26.67 5.37
C ASP A 422 2.64 26.13 5.44
N ALA A 423 2.81 24.82 5.61
CA ALA A 423 4.13 24.18 5.60
C ALA A 423 4.80 24.31 4.23
N ILE A 424 4.08 24.05 3.14
CA ILE A 424 4.59 24.20 1.77
C ILE A 424 4.99 25.66 1.51
N GLU A 425 4.14 26.62 1.90
CA GLU A 425 4.44 28.06 1.75
C GLU A 425 5.71 28.42 2.51
N ALA A 426 5.88 27.92 3.74
CA ALA A 426 7.07 28.18 4.55
C ALA A 426 8.35 27.63 3.90
N VAL A 427 8.30 26.45 3.29
CA VAL A 427 9.42 25.85 2.54
C VAL A 427 9.76 26.72 1.32
N ILE A 428 8.76 27.04 0.48
CA ILE A 428 8.95 27.82 -0.76
C ILE A 428 9.45 29.22 -0.46
N SER A 429 8.93 29.88 0.60
CA SER A 429 9.34 31.23 1.03
C SER A 429 10.65 31.26 1.81
N ARG A 430 11.37 30.13 1.91
CA ARG A 430 12.66 29.96 2.63
C ARG A 430 12.61 30.36 4.11
N LYS A 431 11.47 30.21 4.75
CA LYS A 431 11.33 30.32 6.21
C LYS A 431 11.88 29.11 6.95
N ILE A 432 11.97 27.97 6.27
CA ILE A 432 12.58 26.73 6.78
C ILE A 432 14.07 26.75 6.47
N GLN A 433 14.88 26.39 7.46
CA GLN A 433 16.35 26.43 7.41
C GLN A 433 16.94 25.04 7.66
N PRO A 434 18.17 24.75 7.21
CA PRO A 434 18.91 23.56 7.62
C PRO A 434 18.91 23.38 9.15
N GLY A 435 18.60 22.17 9.62
CA GLY A 435 18.47 21.86 11.04
C GLY A 435 17.05 22.04 11.62
N ASP A 436 16.05 22.34 10.80
CA ASP A 436 14.66 22.40 11.22
C ASP A 436 13.96 21.03 11.12
N ALA A 437 13.00 20.79 12.02
CA ALA A 437 12.01 19.73 11.94
C ALA A 437 10.65 20.34 11.62
N VAL A 438 10.17 20.16 10.40
CA VAL A 438 8.86 20.65 9.96
C VAL A 438 7.78 19.70 10.46
N PHE A 439 6.84 20.20 11.24
CA PHE A 439 5.67 19.46 11.70
C PHE A 439 4.43 19.82 10.91
N ILE A 440 3.66 18.81 10.46
CA ILE A 440 2.31 19.00 9.94
C ILE A 440 1.37 18.20 10.83
N ARG A 441 0.47 18.91 11.52
CA ARG A 441 -0.39 18.37 12.56
C ARG A 441 -1.85 18.36 12.13
N TYR A 442 -2.68 17.55 12.82
CA TYR A 442 -4.13 17.39 12.54
C TYR A 442 -4.42 16.80 11.15
N GLU A 443 -3.47 16.02 10.65
CA GLU A 443 -3.59 15.30 9.37
C GLU A 443 -3.71 13.77 9.58
N GLY A 444 -3.96 13.32 10.82
CA GLY A 444 -4.27 11.94 11.14
C GLY A 444 -5.66 11.50 10.66
N PRO A 445 -6.06 10.23 10.91
CA PRO A 445 -7.37 9.69 10.54
C PRO A 445 -8.54 10.55 11.01
N LYS A 446 -8.52 10.98 12.28
CA LYS A 446 -9.57 11.80 12.88
C LYS A 446 -9.44 13.28 12.53
N GLY A 447 -8.21 13.75 12.31
CA GLY A 447 -7.94 15.13 11.95
C GLY A 447 -8.46 15.50 10.56
N SER A 448 -8.06 14.75 9.54
CA SER A 448 -8.40 15.08 8.15
C SER A 448 -8.56 13.88 7.21
N GLY A 449 -8.64 12.65 7.73
CA GLY A 449 -8.73 11.44 6.90
C GLY A 449 -7.37 10.86 6.49
N MET A 450 -6.29 11.29 7.14
CA MET A 450 -4.92 10.81 6.96
C MET A 450 -4.39 10.92 5.53
N PRO A 451 -4.38 12.14 4.93
CA PRO A 451 -3.85 12.35 3.58
C PRO A 451 -2.35 12.12 3.49
N GLU A 452 -1.86 11.93 2.26
CA GLU A 452 -0.43 11.89 1.97
C GLU A 452 0.18 13.30 1.92
N MET A 453 1.39 13.44 2.49
CA MET A 453 2.18 14.68 2.49
C MET A 453 3.12 14.77 1.28
N PHE A 454 2.69 14.28 0.11
CA PHE A 454 3.53 14.14 -1.08
C PHE A 454 4.14 15.47 -1.53
N TYR A 455 3.34 16.50 -1.75
CA TYR A 455 3.86 17.79 -2.24
C TYR A 455 4.74 18.52 -1.24
N THR A 456 4.55 18.31 0.06
CA THR A 456 5.47 18.87 1.06
C THR A 456 6.84 18.19 0.98
N THR A 457 6.87 16.85 0.81
CA THR A 457 8.13 16.14 0.61
C THR A 457 8.82 16.53 -0.70
N GLU A 458 8.07 16.75 -1.78
CA GLU A 458 8.61 17.23 -3.05
C GLU A 458 9.17 18.66 -2.92
N ALA A 459 8.48 19.56 -2.23
CA ALA A 459 8.97 20.91 -1.99
C ALA A 459 10.31 20.90 -1.24
N ILE A 460 10.43 20.06 -0.21
CA ILE A 460 11.66 19.88 0.58
C ILE A 460 12.77 19.23 -0.28
N SER A 461 12.49 18.11 -0.93
CA SER A 461 13.49 17.34 -1.67
C SER A 461 13.95 18.03 -2.96
N SER A 462 13.19 18.98 -3.46
CA SER A 462 13.58 19.81 -4.60
C SER A 462 14.74 20.79 -4.29
N ASP A 463 14.95 21.11 -3.01
CA ASP A 463 16.12 21.84 -2.54
C ASP A 463 17.18 20.83 -2.04
N PRO A 464 18.37 20.75 -2.69
CA PRO A 464 19.38 19.74 -2.35
C PRO A 464 19.95 19.86 -0.92
N GLU A 465 19.89 21.06 -0.31
CA GLU A 465 20.34 21.29 1.05
C GLU A 465 19.27 20.91 2.06
N LEU A 466 18.04 21.40 1.88
CA LEU A 466 16.93 21.09 2.77
C LEU A 466 16.60 19.58 2.76
N GLY A 467 16.61 18.93 1.60
CA GLY A 467 16.34 17.50 1.47
C GLY A 467 17.28 16.59 2.27
N LYS A 468 18.43 17.12 2.73
CA LYS A 468 19.44 16.38 3.51
C LYS A 468 19.56 16.81 4.95
N THR A 469 18.95 17.93 5.33
CA THR A 469 19.23 18.59 6.62
C THR A 469 18.02 18.85 7.48
N ILE A 470 16.82 18.60 6.96
CA ILE A 470 15.57 18.77 7.72
C ILE A 470 14.79 17.45 7.79
N ALA A 471 13.92 17.35 8.79
CA ALA A 471 12.95 16.26 8.89
C ALA A 471 11.52 16.79 8.68
N LEU A 472 10.65 15.97 8.06
CA LEU A 472 9.22 16.20 8.00
C LEU A 472 8.51 15.21 8.90
N ILE A 473 7.76 15.69 9.89
CA ILE A 473 7.12 14.88 10.93
C ILE A 473 5.61 15.17 10.91
N THR A 474 4.76 14.14 10.86
CA THR A 474 3.31 14.28 10.76
C THR A 474 2.54 13.13 11.38
N ASP A 475 1.34 13.41 11.88
CA ASP A 475 0.33 12.41 12.22
C ASP A 475 -0.44 11.88 10.98
N GLY A 476 -0.21 12.48 9.80
CA GLY A 476 -0.61 11.97 8.50
C GLY A 476 0.31 10.85 7.99
N ARG A 477 0.31 10.62 6.68
CA ARG A 477 1.12 9.57 6.04
C ARG A 477 1.90 10.12 4.85
N PHE A 478 2.77 9.28 4.32
CA PHE A 478 3.58 9.60 3.15
C PHE A 478 3.23 8.72 1.96
N SER A 479 3.43 9.25 0.76
CA SER A 479 3.44 8.47 -0.46
C SER A 479 4.62 7.48 -0.47
N GLY A 480 4.48 6.36 -1.16
CA GLY A 480 5.60 5.45 -1.41
C GLY A 480 6.76 6.10 -2.19
N ALA A 481 6.52 7.23 -2.84
CA ALA A 481 7.54 8.02 -3.57
C ALA A 481 8.31 9.02 -2.69
N SER A 482 7.96 9.20 -1.43
CA SER A 482 8.60 10.17 -0.52
C SER A 482 10.07 9.86 -0.28
N LYS A 483 10.89 10.92 -0.20
CA LYS A 483 12.34 10.87 0.05
C LYS A 483 12.69 11.70 1.28
N GLY A 484 13.87 11.43 1.88
CA GLY A 484 14.38 12.14 3.03
C GLY A 484 13.82 11.64 4.37
N PRO A 485 14.14 12.33 5.49
CA PRO A 485 13.67 11.97 6.83
C PRO A 485 12.18 12.32 7.00
N ALA A 486 11.31 11.50 6.40
CA ALA A 486 9.86 11.62 6.47
C ALA A 486 9.32 10.65 7.53
N ILE A 487 8.90 11.18 8.68
CA ILE A 487 8.38 10.43 9.84
C ILE A 487 6.87 10.65 9.91
N GLY A 488 6.09 9.64 9.57
CA GLY A 488 4.64 9.67 9.56
C GLY A 488 3.99 8.81 10.62
N HIS A 489 2.64 8.77 10.58
CA HIS A 489 1.82 7.97 11.49
C HIS A 489 2.07 8.28 12.98
N VAL A 490 2.57 9.49 13.30
CA VAL A 490 2.85 9.86 14.70
C VAL A 490 1.60 9.69 15.54
N SER A 491 1.70 8.82 16.53
CA SER A 491 0.56 8.39 17.34
C SER A 491 0.84 8.50 18.85
N PRO A 492 -0.17 8.95 19.63
CA PRO A 492 -1.52 9.40 19.21
C PRO A 492 -1.50 10.68 18.35
N GLU A 493 -2.49 10.80 17.43
CA GLU A 493 -2.59 11.95 16.54
C GLU A 493 -2.97 13.26 17.28
N ALA A 494 -2.72 14.42 16.64
CA ALA A 494 -3.00 15.73 17.22
C ALA A 494 -4.48 15.95 17.53
N ALA A 495 -5.38 15.40 16.72
CA ALA A 495 -6.84 15.51 16.94
C ALA A 495 -7.30 14.82 18.24
N ASP A 496 -6.61 13.76 18.66
CA ASP A 496 -6.81 13.08 19.94
C ASP A 496 -6.01 13.72 21.10
N GLY A 497 -5.37 14.86 20.86
CA GLY A 497 -4.49 15.51 21.83
C GLY A 497 -3.17 14.77 22.03
N GLY A 498 -2.70 14.01 21.05
CA GLY A 498 -1.39 13.38 21.07
C GLY A 498 -0.25 14.40 21.29
N PRO A 499 0.93 13.98 21.74
CA PRO A 499 2.04 14.89 22.04
C PRO A 499 2.45 15.78 20.86
N ILE A 500 2.23 15.33 19.62
CA ILE A 500 2.48 16.13 18.43
C ILE A 500 1.67 17.45 18.42
N ALA A 501 0.48 17.48 19.02
CA ALA A 501 -0.33 18.71 19.18
C ALA A 501 0.31 19.72 20.14
N LEU A 502 1.24 19.29 20.98
CA LEU A 502 1.88 20.08 22.04
C LEU A 502 3.21 20.69 21.61
N VAL A 503 3.71 20.33 20.43
CA VAL A 503 4.96 20.87 19.87
C VAL A 503 4.83 22.36 19.63
N GLU A 504 5.78 23.13 20.14
CA GLU A 504 5.90 24.58 19.92
C GLU A 504 7.15 24.90 19.11
N GLU A 505 7.18 26.13 18.58
CA GLU A 505 8.31 26.62 17.78
C GLU A 505 9.61 26.55 18.61
N ASP A 506 10.68 26.11 17.95
CA ASP A 506 12.02 25.92 18.52
C ASP A 506 12.12 24.89 19.66
N ASP A 507 11.14 24.00 19.84
CA ASP A 507 11.35 22.79 20.61
C ASP A 507 12.48 21.95 19.99
N LEU A 508 13.35 21.35 20.80
CA LEU A 508 14.42 20.48 20.32
C LEU A 508 13.92 19.05 20.17
N ILE A 509 14.04 18.54 18.97
CA ILE A 509 13.55 17.20 18.56
C ILE A 509 14.75 16.28 18.32
N ARG A 510 14.85 15.20 19.10
CA ARG A 510 15.82 14.14 18.89
C ARG A 510 15.22 13.04 18.01
N ILE A 511 15.94 12.73 16.95
CA ILE A 511 15.70 11.57 16.07
C ILE A 511 16.90 10.65 16.24
N ASP A 512 16.68 9.37 16.58
CA ASP A 512 17.71 8.33 16.59
C ASP A 512 17.09 7.06 15.96
N ILE A 513 17.28 6.89 14.66
CA ILE A 513 16.67 5.78 13.90
C ILE A 513 17.24 4.42 14.35
N PRO A 514 18.56 4.23 14.55
CA PRO A 514 19.11 3.00 15.09
C PRO A 514 18.52 2.60 16.44
N GLU A 515 18.36 3.56 17.37
CA GLU A 515 17.80 3.33 18.69
C GLU A 515 16.27 3.42 18.74
N ARG A 516 15.60 3.70 17.59
CA ARG A 516 14.14 3.83 17.47
C ARG A 516 13.56 4.94 18.35
N VAL A 517 14.20 6.10 18.39
CA VAL A 517 13.80 7.23 19.25
C VAL A 517 13.25 8.39 18.45
N LEU A 518 12.15 8.97 18.93
CA LEU A 518 11.58 10.24 18.52
C LEU A 518 11.09 11.00 19.77
N GLU A 519 11.85 12.03 20.19
CA GLU A 519 11.61 12.72 21.45
C GLU A 519 11.75 14.23 21.37
N ILE A 520 10.98 14.94 22.20
CA ILE A 520 11.23 16.32 22.58
C ILE A 520 12.23 16.29 23.73
N ILE A 521 13.41 16.89 23.55
CA ILE A 521 14.50 16.91 24.53
C ILE A 521 14.78 18.30 25.09
N GLY A 522 14.09 19.34 24.61
CA GLY A 522 14.27 20.71 25.04
C GLY A 522 13.21 21.64 24.48
N VAL A 523 13.19 22.88 24.93
CA VAL A 523 12.26 23.93 24.52
C VAL A 523 12.99 25.23 24.24
N LYS A 524 12.45 26.05 23.32
CA LYS A 524 13.03 27.38 22.94
C LYS A 524 14.51 27.29 22.54
N GLY A 525 14.91 26.19 21.91
CA GLY A 525 16.27 25.98 21.45
C GLY A 525 17.27 25.54 22.54
N GLU A 526 16.82 25.25 23.77
CA GLU A 526 17.65 24.80 24.88
C GLU A 526 17.29 23.38 25.29
N GLU A 527 18.31 22.51 25.40
CA GLU A 527 18.14 21.16 25.91
C GLU A 527 17.90 21.19 27.43
N LEU A 528 16.95 20.40 27.91
CA LEU A 528 16.51 20.37 29.29
C LEU A 528 16.56 18.94 29.85
N PRO A 529 16.67 18.78 31.20
CA PRO A 529 16.45 17.49 31.83
C PRO A 529 15.10 16.88 31.48
N LYS A 530 15.05 15.55 31.35
CA LYS A 530 13.83 14.83 30.91
C LYS A 530 12.61 15.18 31.77
N GLU A 531 12.78 15.25 33.09
CA GLU A 531 11.71 15.56 34.04
C GLU A 531 11.14 16.97 33.83
N GLU A 532 11.99 17.92 33.40
CA GLU A 532 11.59 19.29 33.11
C GLU A 532 10.78 19.34 31.80
N VAL A 533 11.22 18.63 30.76
CA VAL A 533 10.48 18.50 29.48
C VAL A 533 9.11 17.87 29.74
N GLU A 534 9.04 16.77 30.51
CA GLU A 534 7.79 16.11 30.84
C GLU A 534 6.83 17.03 31.62
N ARG A 535 7.35 17.83 32.54
CA ARG A 535 6.56 18.84 33.27
C ARG A 535 5.96 19.88 32.31
N ILE A 536 6.77 20.42 31.39
CA ILE A 536 6.31 21.39 30.39
C ILE A 536 5.26 20.79 29.47
N LEU A 537 5.46 19.58 28.96
CA LEU A 537 4.48 18.88 28.13
C LEU A 537 3.17 18.63 28.89
N ALA A 538 3.24 18.32 30.20
CA ALA A 538 2.05 18.16 31.02
C ALA A 538 1.27 19.48 31.19
N GLU A 539 1.97 20.62 31.29
CA GLU A 539 1.34 21.95 31.35
C GLU A 539 0.69 22.31 30.00
N ARG A 540 1.40 22.11 28.88
CA ARG A 540 0.85 22.32 27.54
C ARG A 540 -0.39 21.46 27.31
N ARG A 541 -0.38 20.20 27.76
CA ARG A 541 -1.56 19.30 27.67
C ARG A 541 -2.77 19.82 28.46
N LYS A 542 -2.57 20.41 29.64
CA LYS A 542 -3.67 21.03 30.39
C LYS A 542 -4.28 22.24 29.67
N ALA A 543 -3.46 22.96 28.91
CA ALA A 543 -3.89 24.11 28.13
C ALA A 543 -4.50 23.75 26.77
N TRP A 544 -4.18 22.55 26.24
CA TRP A 544 -4.69 22.08 24.95
C TRP A 544 -6.21 21.88 25.00
N LYS A 545 -6.88 22.23 23.91
CA LYS A 545 -8.32 21.98 23.72
C LYS A 545 -8.56 21.30 22.39
N PRO A 546 -9.49 20.34 22.32
CA PRO A 546 -9.90 19.75 21.06
C PRO A 546 -10.33 20.81 20.06
N ARG A 547 -9.93 20.65 18.82
CA ARG A 547 -10.41 21.48 17.71
C ARG A 547 -11.80 21.05 17.28
N GLU A 548 -12.54 21.98 16.68
CA GLU A 548 -13.78 21.63 16.01
C GLU A 548 -13.48 20.65 14.86
N ALA A 549 -14.31 19.61 14.74
CA ALA A 549 -14.15 18.61 13.69
C ALA A 549 -14.18 19.28 12.30
N LYS A 550 -13.19 18.98 11.48
CA LYS A 550 -13.04 19.50 10.10
C LYS A 550 -14.26 19.13 9.24
N TYR A 551 -14.78 17.92 9.41
CA TYR A 551 -15.90 17.38 8.62
C TYR A 551 -17.14 17.20 9.49
N LYS A 552 -18.25 17.84 9.07
CA LYS A 552 -19.54 17.81 9.81
C LYS A 552 -20.56 16.84 9.20
N LYS A 553 -20.27 16.24 8.04
CA LYS A 553 -21.15 15.31 7.31
C LYS A 553 -20.38 14.46 6.33
N GLY A 554 -21.02 13.38 5.84
CA GLY A 554 -20.48 12.52 4.78
C GLY A 554 -19.43 11.52 5.26
N VAL A 555 -18.76 10.88 4.31
CA VAL A 555 -17.83 9.77 4.56
C VAL A 555 -16.70 10.16 5.49
N LEU A 556 -16.11 11.34 5.31
CA LEU A 556 -14.98 11.77 6.15
C LEU A 556 -15.40 12.04 7.60
N LYS A 557 -16.66 12.48 7.85
CA LYS A 557 -17.17 12.55 9.22
C LYS A 557 -17.25 11.16 9.84
N ILE A 558 -17.88 10.20 9.15
CA ILE A 558 -17.99 8.83 9.63
C ILE A 558 -16.61 8.24 9.90
N TYR A 559 -15.69 8.41 8.94
CA TYR A 559 -14.32 7.91 9.08
C TYR A 559 -13.60 8.53 10.30
N SER A 560 -13.66 9.85 10.46
CA SER A 560 -12.99 10.53 11.57
C SER A 560 -13.55 10.18 12.95
N GLU A 561 -14.82 9.80 13.03
CA GLU A 561 -15.47 9.38 14.29
C GLU A 561 -15.14 7.93 14.67
N HIS A 562 -14.85 7.05 13.68
CA HIS A 562 -14.73 5.61 13.88
C HIS A 562 -13.34 5.04 13.58
N ALA A 563 -12.43 5.82 13.03
CA ALA A 563 -11.10 5.33 12.71
C ALA A 563 -10.28 5.00 13.95
N VAL A 564 -9.63 3.83 13.94
CA VAL A 564 -8.64 3.46 14.96
C VAL A 564 -7.30 4.14 14.70
N SER A 565 -6.38 4.06 15.69
CA SER A 565 -5.01 4.58 15.55
C SER A 565 -4.32 4.06 14.28
N PRO A 566 -3.51 4.89 13.60
CA PRO A 566 -2.68 4.46 12.47
C PRO A 566 -1.79 3.26 12.80
N MET A 567 -1.29 3.18 14.04
CA MET A 567 -0.47 2.05 14.49
C MET A 567 -1.22 0.71 14.54
N LYS A 568 -2.54 0.74 14.44
CA LYS A 568 -3.44 -0.43 14.35
C LYS A 568 -4.06 -0.61 12.96
N GLY A 569 -3.74 0.26 11.99
CA GLY A 569 -4.21 0.14 10.62
C GLY A 569 -5.18 1.24 10.14
N GLY A 570 -5.60 2.17 11.00
CA GLY A 570 -6.46 3.31 10.63
C GLY A 570 -7.76 2.91 9.94
N TYR A 571 -8.34 1.75 10.28
CA TYR A 571 -9.63 1.28 9.74
C TYR A 571 -10.79 1.76 10.61
N MET A 572 -12.01 1.74 10.05
CA MET A 572 -13.24 2.04 10.77
C MET A 572 -13.74 0.81 11.56
N VAL A 573 -14.08 1.03 12.82
CA VAL A 573 -14.77 0.06 13.69
C VAL A 573 -16.26 0.32 13.74
#